data_8a5c7076931a3339905b4a3c7907949c
#
_entry.id   8a5c7076931a3339905b4a3c7907949c
#
_cell.length_a   1.000
_cell.length_b   1.000
_cell.length_c   1.000
_cell.angle_alpha   90.00
_cell.angle_beta   90.00
_cell.angle_gamma   90.00
#
_symmetry.space_group_name_H-M   'P 1'
#
loop_
_entity.id
_entity.type
_entity.pdbx_description
1 polymer ?
#
loop_
_entity_poly.entity_id
_entity_poly.type
_entity_poly.pdbx_seq_one_letter_code
_entity_poly.pdbx_strand_id
1 'polypeptide(L)'
;ADHLVVREVLGRLGLSSYALRYTDELSGGEYQKMVLARALVQQAETLLLDEPTNNLDPANQQEVMREVRREVDEQGIAACAVMHDINLALRYCDRFLFLRNGSVDAAGGRECVTSERIKRVYGMDADIIEYGGSPVVIPR
;
A
#
# COMPACT_ATOMS: atom_id res chain seq x y z
N ALA A 1 20.42 -11.76 -6.10
CA ALA A 1 19.05 -12.27 -6.24
C ALA A 1 19.04 -13.37 -7.29
N ASP A 2 18.29 -14.44 -7.05
CA ASP A 2 18.11 -15.52 -8.02
C ASP A 2 17.34 -14.94 -9.23
N HIS A 3 17.83 -15.21 -10.44
CA HIS A 3 17.19 -14.76 -11.68
C HIS A 3 15.76 -15.29 -11.84
N LEU A 4 15.43 -16.42 -11.22
CA LEU A 4 14.09 -16.99 -11.23
C LEU A 4 13.13 -16.12 -10.41
N VAL A 5 13.52 -15.72 -9.20
CA VAL A 5 12.74 -14.83 -8.32
C VAL A 5 12.50 -13.48 -9.00
N VAL A 6 13.53 -12.90 -9.63
CA VAL A 6 13.39 -11.64 -10.37
C VAL A 6 12.36 -11.75 -11.48
N ARG A 7 12.42 -12.81 -12.30
CA ARG A 7 11.47 -13.02 -13.40
C ARG A 7 10.04 -13.22 -12.91
N GLU A 8 9.86 -13.97 -11.84
CA GLU A 8 8.56 -14.21 -11.23
C GLU A 8 7.94 -12.89 -10.74
N VAL A 9 8.67 -12.12 -9.94
CA VAL A 9 8.19 -10.84 -9.41
C VAL A 9 7.88 -9.84 -10.53
N LEU A 10 8.75 -9.72 -11.54
CA LEU A 10 8.48 -8.87 -12.70
C LEU A 10 7.22 -9.32 -13.47
N GLY A 11 7.00 -10.63 -13.59
CA GLY A 11 5.81 -11.18 -14.22
C GLY A 11 4.54 -10.81 -13.48
N ARG A 12 4.53 -10.94 -12.15
CA ARG A 12 3.38 -10.62 -11.29
C ARG A 12 3.01 -9.13 -11.35
N LEU A 13 3.99 -8.25 -11.46
CA LEU A 13 3.80 -6.79 -11.55
C LEU A 13 3.58 -6.28 -12.99
N GLY A 14 3.51 -7.17 -13.99
CA GLY A 14 3.35 -6.78 -15.39
C GLY A 14 4.57 -6.08 -16.00
N LEU A 15 5.77 -6.28 -15.40
CA LEU A 15 7.01 -5.61 -15.80
C LEU A 15 7.94 -6.45 -16.67
N SER A 16 7.54 -7.66 -17.12
CA SER A 16 8.39 -8.56 -17.87
C SER A 16 8.97 -7.95 -19.15
N SER A 17 8.19 -7.12 -19.86
CA SER A 17 8.62 -6.42 -21.09
C SER A 17 9.61 -5.29 -20.84
N TYR A 18 9.77 -4.88 -19.58
CA TYR A 18 10.66 -3.78 -19.17
C TYR A 18 11.95 -4.28 -18.52
N ALA A 19 12.15 -5.60 -18.41
CA ALA A 19 13.28 -6.19 -17.69
C ALA A 19 14.67 -5.74 -18.16
N LEU A 20 14.79 -5.28 -19.41
CA LEU A 20 16.06 -4.80 -19.99
C LEU A 20 16.05 -3.29 -20.28
N ARG A 21 15.01 -2.56 -19.85
CA ARG A 21 14.96 -1.11 -20.03
C ARG A 21 15.69 -0.38 -18.91
N TYR A 22 16.17 0.80 -19.22
CA TYR A 22 16.69 1.70 -18.20
C TYR A 22 15.55 2.31 -17.40
N THR A 23 15.82 2.65 -16.14
CA THR A 23 14.79 3.16 -15.20
C THR A 23 14.23 4.53 -15.60
N ASP A 24 14.97 5.32 -16.35
CA ASP A 24 14.57 6.62 -16.89
C ASP A 24 13.64 6.51 -18.11
N GLU A 25 13.50 5.30 -18.67
CA GLU A 25 12.56 5.01 -19.76
C GLU A 25 11.18 4.56 -19.24
N LEU A 26 11.02 4.41 -17.92
CA LEU A 26 9.77 3.96 -17.31
C LEU A 26 8.83 5.15 -17.04
N SER A 27 7.53 4.94 -17.24
CA SER A 27 6.52 5.85 -16.72
C SER A 27 6.54 5.87 -15.18
N GLY A 28 5.94 6.90 -14.56
CA GLY A 28 5.89 6.98 -13.10
C GLY A 28 5.28 5.75 -12.45
N GLY A 29 4.22 5.17 -13.04
CA GLY A 29 3.58 3.96 -12.54
C GLY A 29 4.45 2.70 -12.67
N GLU A 30 5.12 2.54 -13.82
CA GLU A 30 6.07 1.44 -14.03
C GLU A 30 7.27 1.55 -13.10
N TYR A 31 7.78 2.77 -12.91
CA TYR A 31 8.87 3.03 -11.96
C TYR A 31 8.46 2.65 -10.52
N GLN A 32 7.26 3.04 -10.08
CA GLN A 32 6.77 2.69 -8.72
C GLN A 32 6.64 1.18 -8.54
N LYS A 33 6.09 0.46 -9.54
CA LYS A 33 6.04 -1.01 -9.54
C LYS A 33 7.44 -1.63 -9.53
N MET A 34 8.41 -1.03 -10.25
CA MET A 34 9.80 -1.50 -10.24
C MET A 34 10.45 -1.30 -8.86
N VAL A 35 10.16 -0.20 -8.16
CA VAL A 35 10.63 0.01 -6.77
C VAL A 35 10.06 -1.08 -5.85
N LEU A 36 8.77 -1.40 -5.97
CA LEU A 36 8.16 -2.51 -5.24
C LEU A 36 8.83 -3.85 -5.61
N ALA A 37 9.03 -4.13 -6.91
CA ALA A 37 9.70 -5.35 -7.36
C ALA A 37 11.07 -5.52 -6.70
N ARG A 38 11.86 -4.45 -6.61
CA ARG A 38 13.18 -4.46 -5.93
C ARG A 38 13.08 -4.84 -4.45
N ALA A 39 12.03 -4.38 -3.77
CA ALA A 39 11.79 -4.74 -2.37
C ALA A 39 11.41 -6.23 -2.25
N LEU A 40 10.51 -6.71 -3.10
CA LEU A 40 10.03 -8.09 -3.07
C LEU A 40 11.12 -9.13 -3.40
N VAL A 41 11.99 -8.85 -4.37
CA VAL A 41 13.09 -9.79 -4.71
C VAL A 41 14.14 -9.94 -3.62
N GLN A 42 14.14 -9.10 -2.60
CA GLN A 42 15.01 -9.23 -1.43
C GLN A 42 14.54 -10.33 -0.48
N GLN A 43 13.31 -10.78 -0.61
CA GLN A 43 12.69 -11.82 0.24
C GLN A 43 12.88 -11.53 1.75
N ALA A 44 12.72 -10.27 2.14
CA ALA A 44 12.85 -9.83 3.52
C ALA A 44 11.62 -10.27 4.34
N GLU A 45 11.81 -10.54 5.62
CA GLU A 45 10.72 -10.87 6.56
C GLU A 45 9.81 -9.66 6.85
N THR A 46 10.27 -8.46 6.56
CA THR A 46 9.52 -7.21 6.79
C THR A 46 9.70 -6.25 5.63
N LEU A 47 8.59 -5.72 5.11
CA LEU A 47 8.56 -4.65 4.11
C LEU A 47 8.22 -3.32 4.78
N LEU A 48 9.04 -2.31 4.53
CA LEU A 48 8.75 -0.92 4.89
C LEU A 48 8.52 -0.14 3.59
N LEU A 49 7.30 0.37 3.42
CA LEU A 49 6.84 1.01 2.20
C LEU A 49 6.47 2.47 2.49
N ASP A 50 7.15 3.39 1.86
CA ASP A 50 6.85 4.81 1.96
C ASP A 50 6.02 5.24 0.73
N GLU A 51 4.74 5.53 0.96
CA GLU A 51 3.76 5.94 -0.05
C GLU A 51 3.77 5.04 -1.32
N PRO A 52 3.61 3.72 -1.19
CA PRO A 52 3.81 2.78 -2.31
C PRO A 52 2.83 2.99 -3.47
N THR A 53 1.77 3.76 -3.27
CA THR A 53 0.71 4.02 -4.25
C THR A 53 0.69 5.47 -4.75
N ASN A 54 1.67 6.27 -4.37
CA ASN A 54 1.74 7.67 -4.78
C ASN A 54 1.95 7.79 -6.30
N ASN A 55 1.30 8.78 -6.91
CA ASN A 55 1.34 9.04 -8.36
C ASN A 55 0.86 7.88 -9.27
N LEU A 56 0.12 6.93 -8.71
CA LEU A 56 -0.52 5.85 -9.47
C LEU A 56 -2.00 6.17 -9.73
N ASP A 57 -2.50 5.76 -10.89
CA ASP A 57 -3.93 5.71 -11.13
C ASP A 57 -4.61 4.64 -10.24
N PRO A 58 -5.94 4.71 -10.03
CA PRO A 58 -6.65 3.81 -9.13
C PRO A 58 -6.47 2.31 -9.44
N ALA A 59 -6.30 1.92 -10.71
CA ALA A 59 -6.11 0.53 -11.09
C ALA A 59 -4.72 0.02 -10.65
N ASN A 60 -3.69 0.82 -10.91
CA ASN A 60 -2.33 0.52 -10.50
C ASN A 60 -2.14 0.54 -8.98
N GLN A 61 -2.83 1.46 -8.26
CA GLN A 61 -2.86 1.46 -6.79
C GLN A 61 -3.39 0.13 -6.22
N GLN A 62 -4.50 -0.36 -6.78
CA GLN A 62 -5.09 -1.64 -6.38
C GLN A 62 -4.16 -2.82 -6.68
N GLU A 63 -3.46 -2.79 -7.80
CA GLU A 63 -2.52 -3.83 -8.19
C GLU A 63 -1.33 -3.91 -7.24
N VAL A 64 -0.70 -2.76 -6.93
CA VAL A 64 0.41 -2.67 -5.99
C VAL A 64 0.00 -3.19 -4.61
N MET A 65 -1.15 -2.75 -4.09
CA MET A 65 -1.60 -3.20 -2.75
C MET A 65 -2.00 -4.67 -2.73
N ARG A 66 -2.54 -5.22 -3.83
CA ARG A 66 -2.80 -6.67 -3.93
C ARG A 66 -1.52 -7.48 -3.88
N GLU A 67 -0.45 -7.04 -4.55
CA GLU A 67 0.83 -7.74 -4.50
C GLU A 67 1.46 -7.67 -3.10
N VAL A 68 1.41 -6.52 -2.42
CA VAL A 68 1.87 -6.42 -1.03
C VAL A 68 1.07 -7.35 -0.12
N ARG A 69 -0.27 -7.36 -0.25
CA ARG A 69 -1.14 -8.24 0.53
C ARG A 69 -0.84 -9.72 0.28
N ARG A 70 -0.63 -10.08 -0.98
CA ARG A 70 -0.26 -11.43 -1.37
C ARG A 70 1.04 -11.89 -0.71
N GLU A 71 2.08 -11.06 -0.69
CA GLU A 71 3.34 -11.39 0.01
C GLU A 71 3.11 -11.63 1.51
N VAL A 72 2.30 -10.79 2.16
CA VAL A 72 1.93 -10.97 3.57
C VAL A 72 1.22 -12.30 3.79
N ASP A 73 0.23 -12.63 2.95
CA ASP A 73 -0.60 -13.82 3.12
C ASP A 73 0.11 -15.13 2.74
N GLU A 74 0.88 -15.13 1.64
CA GLU A 74 1.51 -16.34 1.10
C GLU A 74 2.89 -16.60 1.73
N GLN A 75 3.67 -15.55 2.01
CA GLN A 75 5.02 -15.68 2.56
C GLN A 75 5.08 -15.47 4.08
N GLY A 76 3.99 -15.02 4.70
CA GLY A 76 3.93 -14.77 6.14
C GLY A 76 4.82 -13.61 6.61
N ILE A 77 5.15 -12.68 5.73
CA ILE A 77 5.94 -11.50 6.06
C ILE A 77 5.10 -10.42 6.73
N ALA A 78 5.74 -9.47 7.41
CA ALA A 78 5.11 -8.25 7.87
C ALA A 78 5.28 -7.13 6.84
N ALA A 79 4.25 -6.30 6.65
CA ALA A 79 4.36 -5.08 5.84
C ALA A 79 3.85 -3.86 6.63
N CYS A 80 4.62 -2.77 6.61
CA CYS A 80 4.23 -1.48 7.15
C CYS A 80 4.31 -0.45 6.02
N ALA A 81 3.19 0.24 5.76
CA ALA A 81 3.10 1.22 4.69
C ALA A 81 2.62 2.58 5.22
N VAL A 82 3.29 3.65 4.80
CA VAL A 82 2.74 5.01 4.93
C VAL A 82 1.75 5.22 3.79
N MET A 83 0.51 5.58 4.11
CA MET A 83 -0.55 5.73 3.13
C MET A 83 -1.34 7.01 3.34
N HIS A 84 -1.76 7.66 2.25
CA HIS A 84 -2.61 8.84 2.27
C HIS A 84 -4.07 8.51 1.98
N ASP A 85 -4.34 7.48 1.18
CA ASP A 85 -5.70 7.02 0.89
C ASP A 85 -6.19 6.09 2.00
N ILE A 86 -7.09 6.62 2.84
CA ILE A 86 -7.67 5.90 3.96
C ILE A 86 -8.52 4.71 3.49
N ASN A 87 -9.27 4.88 2.40
CA ASN A 87 -10.13 3.82 1.87
C ASN A 87 -9.31 2.66 1.28
N LEU A 88 -8.21 2.99 0.63
CA LEU A 88 -7.26 1.99 0.15
C LEU A 88 -6.61 1.25 1.34
N ALA A 89 -6.19 1.97 2.38
CA ALA A 89 -5.66 1.38 3.60
C ALA A 89 -6.69 0.47 4.29
N LEU A 90 -7.96 0.91 4.43
CA LEU A 90 -9.05 0.12 5.01
C LEU A 90 -9.31 -1.19 4.25
N ARG A 91 -9.05 -1.20 2.96
CA ARG A 91 -9.26 -2.38 2.12
C ARG A 91 -8.15 -3.42 2.27
N TYR A 92 -6.89 -3.00 2.45
CA TYR A 92 -5.73 -3.90 2.37
C TYR A 92 -4.98 -4.10 3.69
N CYS A 93 -5.15 -3.21 4.67
CA CYS A 93 -4.43 -3.28 5.93
C CYS A 93 -5.31 -3.87 7.05
N ASP A 94 -4.68 -4.59 7.97
CA ASP A 94 -5.32 -5.18 9.14
C ASP A 94 -5.23 -4.27 10.38
N ARG A 95 -4.16 -3.46 10.44
CA ARG A 95 -3.86 -2.58 11.56
C ARG A 95 -3.50 -1.18 11.07
N PHE A 96 -3.82 -0.20 11.91
CA PHE A 96 -3.66 1.22 11.61
C PHE A 96 -2.89 1.90 12.72
N LEU A 97 -1.97 2.77 12.33
CA LEU A 97 -1.25 3.67 13.22
C LEU A 97 -1.51 5.10 12.74
N PHE A 98 -2.21 5.89 13.54
CA PHE A 98 -2.45 7.29 13.25
C PHE A 98 -1.40 8.15 13.93
N LEU A 99 -0.72 8.98 13.14
CA LEU A 99 0.28 9.91 13.61
C LEU A 99 -0.24 11.35 13.52
N ARG A 100 0.01 12.14 14.54
CA ARG A 100 -0.33 13.57 14.59
C ARG A 100 0.74 14.33 15.32
N ASN A 101 1.28 15.40 14.71
CA ASN A 101 2.30 16.26 15.33
C ASN A 101 3.49 15.46 15.90
N GLY A 102 3.98 14.47 15.19
CA GLY A 102 5.11 13.65 15.60
C GLY A 102 4.83 12.63 16.71
N SER A 103 3.56 12.43 17.08
CA SER A 103 3.14 11.51 18.13
C SER A 103 2.09 10.53 17.62
N VAL A 104 1.99 9.38 18.28
CA VAL A 104 0.93 8.39 18.01
C VAL A 104 -0.39 8.90 18.57
N ASP A 105 -1.38 9.14 17.72
CA ASP A 105 -2.76 9.47 18.13
C ASP A 105 -3.56 8.22 18.48
N ALA A 106 -3.40 7.15 17.69
CA ALA A 106 -4.02 5.86 17.95
C ALA A 106 -3.30 4.74 17.20
N ALA A 107 -3.44 3.52 17.71
CA ALA A 107 -3.02 2.28 17.06
C ALA A 107 -4.05 1.19 17.32
N GLY A 108 -4.40 0.40 16.30
CA GLY A 108 -5.35 -0.70 16.43
C GLY A 108 -5.81 -1.25 15.09
N GLY A 109 -6.92 -1.99 15.09
CA GLY A 109 -7.59 -2.47 13.89
C GLY A 109 -8.50 -1.41 13.27
N ARG A 110 -9.46 -1.84 12.48
CA ARG A 110 -10.43 -0.96 11.76
C ARG A 110 -11.30 -0.13 12.72
N GLU A 111 -11.50 -0.58 13.94
CA GLU A 111 -12.21 0.16 15.00
C GLU A 111 -11.53 1.48 15.38
N CYS A 112 -10.24 1.63 15.05
CA CYS A 112 -9.53 2.89 15.24
C CYS A 112 -9.95 3.97 14.22
N VAL A 113 -10.61 3.61 13.12
CA VAL A 113 -11.02 4.56 12.08
C VAL A 113 -12.39 5.11 12.45
N THR A 114 -12.43 6.28 13.10
CA THR A 114 -13.67 6.97 13.50
C THR A 114 -13.74 8.37 12.89
N SER A 115 -14.96 8.90 12.72
CA SER A 115 -15.18 10.27 12.17
C SER A 115 -14.44 11.32 13.00
N GLU A 116 -14.43 11.19 14.34
CA GLU A 116 -13.72 12.10 15.25
C GLU A 116 -12.20 12.03 15.02
N ARG A 117 -11.65 10.83 14.78
CA ARG A 117 -10.22 10.67 14.52
C ARG A 117 -9.84 11.20 13.16
N ILE A 118 -10.64 10.94 12.12
CA ILE A 118 -10.43 11.52 10.80
C ILE A 118 -10.41 13.04 10.89
N LYS A 119 -11.36 13.64 11.57
CA LYS A 119 -11.38 15.09 11.80
C LYS A 119 -10.15 15.58 12.55
N ARG A 120 -9.75 14.88 13.60
CA ARG A 120 -8.60 15.27 14.45
C ARG A 120 -7.26 15.15 13.73
N VAL A 121 -7.05 14.09 12.95
CA VAL A 121 -5.77 13.78 12.30
C VAL A 121 -5.64 14.49 10.95
N TYR A 122 -6.71 14.47 10.14
CA TYR A 122 -6.70 15.02 8.77
C TYR A 122 -7.35 16.40 8.65
N GLY A 123 -8.04 16.88 9.70
CA GLY A 123 -8.76 18.16 9.66
C GLY A 123 -10.02 18.13 8.78
N MET A 124 -10.52 16.96 8.43
CA MET A 124 -11.60 16.74 7.48
C MET A 124 -12.83 16.14 8.17
N ASP A 125 -14.00 16.72 7.95
CA ASP A 125 -15.25 16.10 8.36
C ASP A 125 -15.59 14.95 7.40
N ALA A 126 -15.92 13.80 7.96
CA ALA A 126 -16.25 12.61 7.19
C ALA A 126 -17.27 11.72 7.89
N ASP A 127 -18.09 11.06 7.10
CA ASP A 127 -18.94 9.96 7.55
C ASP A 127 -18.20 8.64 7.34
N ILE A 128 -18.44 7.68 8.25
CA ILE A 128 -18.00 6.31 8.07
C ILE A 128 -19.22 5.46 7.87
N ILE A 129 -19.33 4.87 6.71
CA ILE A 129 -20.41 3.94 6.37
C ILE A 129 -19.86 2.54 6.18
N GLU A 130 -20.69 1.54 6.36
CA GLU A 130 -20.35 0.17 6.03
C GLU A 130 -20.83 -0.17 4.61
N TYR A 131 -19.92 -0.60 3.76
CA TYR A 131 -20.23 -1.03 2.40
C TYR A 131 -19.51 -2.35 2.10
N GLY A 132 -20.31 -3.38 1.73
CA GLY A 132 -19.76 -4.71 1.42
C GLY A 132 -19.01 -5.37 2.59
N GLY A 133 -19.39 -5.09 3.84
CA GLY A 133 -18.73 -5.63 5.05
C GLY A 133 -17.40 -4.94 5.40
N SER A 134 -17.15 -3.78 4.84
CA SER A 134 -15.95 -2.97 5.14
C SER A 134 -16.31 -1.51 5.38
N PRO A 135 -15.65 -0.82 6.33
CA PRO A 135 -15.85 0.59 6.54
C PRO A 135 -15.31 1.40 5.34
N VAL A 136 -16.05 2.43 4.97
CA VAL A 136 -15.68 3.40 3.92
C VAL A 136 -15.81 4.80 4.49
N VAL A 137 -14.77 5.59 4.33
CA VAL A 137 -14.71 7.00 4.74
C VAL A 137 -15.20 7.86 3.58
N ILE A 138 -16.26 8.64 3.82
CA ILE A 138 -16.85 9.56 2.85
C ILE A 138 -16.64 11.00 3.37
N PRO A 139 -15.81 11.81 2.70
CA PRO A 139 -15.67 13.24 3.02
C PRO A 139 -16.99 13.98 2.88
N ARG A 140 -17.21 14.96 3.78
CA ARG A 140 -18.34 15.88 3.72
C ARG A 140 -17.93 17.22 3.17
#